data_6fa7ebd2789774affe1fc87b7cba1550
#
_entry.id   6fa7ebd2789774affe1fc87b7cba1550
#
_cell.length_a   1.000
_cell.length_b   1.000
_cell.length_c   1.000
_cell.angle_alpha   90.00
_cell.angle_beta   90.00
_cell.angle_gamma   90.00
#
_symmetry.space_group_name_H-M   'P 1'
#
loop_
_entity.id
_entity.type
_entity.pdbx_description
1 polymer ?
#
loop_
_entity_poly.entity_id
_entity_poly.type
_entity_poly.pdbx_seq_one_letter_code
_entity_poly.pdbx_strand_id
1 'polypeptide(L)'
;MNIETTDIPGLLVVRLDVHGDNRGWFKENWQREKMVAAGLPDFGPVQQNISFNGTAGTLRGIHAEPWDKFVSVATGRAFGAWVDLREGDSFGATAWVELDTATAVFVPRGVANSYQVLEDGTAYAYLVNDHWSPDAVYANVSALDPALAIPWPLPATEMSEKDLNHPVLADVQPMAPRRTVVIGAGGQLGRALQQVLPDAEFHDLPEVDLSRPETLDSIDWSGVGTLINAAAYTNVDGAETPEGRRLCWAINVTGVAAMARIAIAHGLTFVNVSSDYVFDGTADEHEVDEPVSPLGVYGQSKAATEAVTSVVPRHYLVRTSWVVGDGANFIDTMRRLARDGVSPTVVDDQFGRLTPASVLAEGIVDLLRAEAPYGIHHVTGRGPIETWADIARRVFAEEGRDPADVTGVTTEQYASGRGDRPTSPRPRHSALRLPVSPVK
;
A
#
# COMPACT_ATOMS: atom_id res chain seq x y z
N MET A 1 2.62 -2.41 29.31
CA MET A 1 2.98 -3.15 28.08
C MET A 1 4.23 -2.54 27.48
N ASN A 2 5.19 -3.35 27.03
CA ASN A 2 6.43 -2.93 26.38
C ASN A 2 6.68 -3.80 25.14
N ILE A 3 7.23 -3.24 24.08
CA ILE A 3 7.57 -3.97 22.84
C ILE A 3 9.07 -3.88 22.60
N GLU A 4 9.70 -5.04 22.41
CA GLU A 4 11.14 -5.22 22.26
C GLU A 4 11.43 -5.79 20.85
N THR A 5 12.45 -5.28 20.16
CA THR A 5 12.91 -5.81 18.90
C THR A 5 13.84 -7.01 19.13
N THR A 6 13.99 -7.85 18.11
CA THR A 6 14.93 -8.98 18.08
C THR A 6 15.93 -8.81 16.92
N ASP A 7 16.84 -9.76 16.76
CA ASP A 7 17.79 -9.80 15.63
C ASP A 7 17.09 -10.17 14.30
N ILE A 8 15.86 -10.71 14.36
CA ILE A 8 15.06 -10.97 13.17
C ILE A 8 14.20 -9.73 12.87
N PRO A 9 14.35 -9.08 11.71
CA PRO A 9 13.58 -7.88 11.38
C PRO A 9 12.06 -8.10 11.45
N GLY A 10 11.36 -7.27 12.24
CA GLY A 10 9.91 -7.31 12.41
C GLY A 10 9.41 -8.38 13.40
N LEU A 11 10.25 -9.27 13.93
CA LEU A 11 9.90 -10.16 15.04
C LEU A 11 9.97 -9.36 16.34
N LEU A 12 8.83 -9.23 17.04
CA LEU A 12 8.70 -8.36 18.20
C LEU A 12 8.26 -9.14 19.43
N VAL A 13 8.97 -8.96 20.55
CA VAL A 13 8.58 -9.49 21.85
C VAL A 13 7.72 -8.48 22.57
N VAL A 14 6.54 -8.90 23.02
CA VAL A 14 5.55 -8.04 23.69
C VAL A 14 5.41 -8.47 25.15
N ARG A 15 5.75 -7.56 26.07
CA ARG A 15 5.56 -7.76 27.51
C ARG A 15 4.16 -7.27 27.90
N LEU A 16 3.28 -8.20 28.27
CA LEU A 16 1.90 -7.95 28.65
C LEU A 16 1.77 -7.67 30.14
N ASP A 17 0.84 -6.78 30.50
CA ASP A 17 0.47 -6.57 31.90
C ASP A 17 -0.45 -7.70 32.37
N VAL A 18 -0.04 -8.39 33.42
CA VAL A 18 -0.80 -9.47 34.08
C VAL A 18 -1.24 -9.01 35.46
N HIS A 19 -2.52 -9.05 35.73
CA HIS A 19 -3.13 -8.62 36.98
C HIS A 19 -3.62 -9.84 37.77
N GLY A 20 -3.04 -10.08 38.95
CA GLY A 20 -3.39 -11.17 39.86
C GLY A 20 -4.30 -10.76 41.00
N ASP A 21 -5.23 -11.63 41.40
CA ASP A 21 -6.02 -11.51 42.65
C ASP A 21 -6.28 -12.91 43.26
N ASN A 22 -7.13 -13.01 44.28
CA ASN A 22 -7.45 -14.26 44.97
C ASN A 22 -8.19 -15.31 44.11
N ARG A 23 -8.61 -14.95 42.91
CA ARG A 23 -9.27 -15.88 41.91
C ARG A 23 -8.29 -16.39 40.87
N GLY A 24 -7.08 -15.81 40.76
CA GLY A 24 -6.08 -16.11 39.74
C GLY A 24 -5.52 -14.87 39.09
N TRP A 25 -5.42 -14.84 37.78
CA TRP A 25 -4.90 -13.73 37.03
C TRP A 25 -5.76 -13.39 35.80
N PHE A 26 -5.64 -12.13 35.35
CA PHE A 26 -6.26 -11.60 34.16
C PHE A 26 -5.22 -10.85 33.32
N LYS A 27 -5.30 -10.97 32.01
CA LYS A 27 -4.53 -10.14 31.05
C LYS A 27 -5.38 -9.77 29.84
N GLU A 28 -5.14 -8.59 29.27
CA GLU A 28 -5.57 -8.31 27.90
C GLU A 28 -4.58 -8.97 26.94
N ASN A 29 -4.97 -10.13 26.40
CA ASN A 29 -4.08 -10.89 25.50
C ASN A 29 -3.93 -10.24 24.13
N TRP A 30 -4.97 -9.52 23.67
CA TRP A 30 -4.98 -8.73 22.45
C TRP A 30 -5.88 -7.50 22.60
N GLN A 31 -5.34 -6.33 22.29
CA GLN A 31 -6.10 -5.09 22.23
C GLN A 31 -5.46 -4.19 21.16
N ARG A 32 -6.12 -4.14 19.98
CA ARG A 32 -5.59 -3.54 18.74
C ARG A 32 -5.09 -2.11 18.94
N GLU A 33 -5.94 -1.21 19.48
CA GLU A 33 -5.60 0.21 19.59
C GLU A 33 -4.38 0.46 20.49
N LYS A 34 -4.34 -0.20 21.67
CA LYS A 34 -3.21 -0.07 22.60
C LYS A 34 -1.92 -0.64 22.02
N MET A 35 -2.00 -1.78 21.35
CA MET A 35 -0.83 -2.45 20.80
C MET A 35 -0.26 -1.70 19.61
N VAL A 36 -1.11 -1.21 18.70
CA VAL A 36 -0.68 -0.38 17.57
C VAL A 36 -0.10 0.94 18.05
N ALA A 37 -0.73 1.59 19.04
CA ALA A 37 -0.19 2.81 19.65
C ALA A 37 1.17 2.60 20.35
N ALA A 38 1.45 1.37 20.80
CA ALA A 38 2.74 1.00 21.39
C ALA A 38 3.80 0.58 20.34
N GLY A 39 3.44 0.52 19.03
CA GLY A 39 4.35 0.22 17.94
C GLY A 39 4.22 -1.19 17.37
N LEU A 40 3.19 -1.97 17.73
CA LEU A 40 2.90 -3.23 17.06
C LEU A 40 2.30 -2.96 15.67
N PRO A 41 2.71 -3.71 14.62
CA PRO A 41 2.05 -3.63 13.33
C PRO A 41 0.54 -3.89 13.42
N ASP A 42 -0.26 -3.14 12.67
CA ASP A 42 -1.72 -3.36 12.59
C ASP A 42 -2.01 -4.51 11.64
N PHE A 43 -1.86 -5.75 12.12
CA PHE A 43 -1.98 -6.93 11.27
C PHE A 43 -3.42 -7.47 11.11
N GLY A 44 -4.40 -6.93 11.85
CA GLY A 44 -5.83 -7.24 11.67
C GLY A 44 -6.18 -8.73 11.79
N PRO A 45 -6.05 -9.36 12.99
CA PRO A 45 -6.27 -10.80 13.13
C PRO A 45 -7.72 -11.19 12.83
N VAL A 46 -7.89 -12.32 12.11
CA VAL A 46 -9.20 -12.87 11.68
C VAL A 46 -9.47 -14.28 12.23
N GLN A 47 -8.44 -15.00 12.72
CA GLN A 47 -8.57 -16.35 13.27
C GLN A 47 -7.74 -16.49 14.54
N GLN A 48 -8.27 -17.20 15.52
CA GLN A 48 -7.57 -17.61 16.75
C GLN A 48 -7.48 -19.12 16.83
N ASN A 49 -6.30 -19.63 17.19
CA ASN A 49 -6.05 -21.05 17.43
C ASN A 49 -5.47 -21.26 18.83
N ILE A 50 -5.75 -22.41 19.42
CA ILE A 50 -5.18 -22.86 20.68
C ILE A 50 -4.64 -24.28 20.50
N SER A 51 -3.40 -24.50 20.92
CA SER A 51 -2.76 -25.79 20.95
C SER A 51 -2.48 -26.19 22.38
N PHE A 52 -3.13 -27.26 22.86
CA PHE A 52 -2.90 -27.82 24.18
C PHE A 52 -1.85 -28.95 24.12
N ASN A 53 -0.94 -28.93 25.10
CA ASN A 53 0.17 -29.88 25.18
C ASN A 53 0.24 -30.47 26.60
N GLY A 54 0.05 -31.78 26.70
CA GLY A 54 -0.04 -32.48 27.98
C GLY A 54 1.30 -32.66 28.68
N THR A 55 2.41 -32.75 27.92
CA THR A 55 3.71 -33.25 28.44
C THR A 55 4.82 -32.23 28.11
N ALA A 56 5.63 -31.93 29.10
CA ALA A 56 6.87 -31.13 28.91
C ALA A 56 7.86 -31.84 27.97
N GLY A 57 8.60 -31.07 27.19
CA GLY A 57 9.47 -31.57 26.13
C GLY A 57 8.78 -31.75 24.77
N THR A 58 7.43 -31.65 24.69
CA THR A 58 6.72 -31.64 23.40
C THR A 58 7.26 -30.47 22.56
N LEU A 59 7.72 -30.77 21.33
CA LEU A 59 8.28 -29.81 20.39
C LEU A 59 7.43 -29.75 19.13
N ARG A 60 7.02 -28.54 18.74
CA ARG A 60 6.22 -28.29 17.54
C ARG A 60 6.91 -27.27 16.64
N GLY A 61 6.98 -27.58 15.37
CA GLY A 61 7.55 -26.69 14.35
C GLY A 61 8.78 -27.26 13.68
N ILE A 62 9.48 -26.47 12.91
CA ILE A 62 9.40 -25.02 12.73
C ILE A 62 8.60 -24.72 11.46
N HIS A 63 7.57 -23.86 11.55
CA HIS A 63 6.64 -23.60 10.45
C HIS A 63 6.60 -22.12 10.11
N ALA A 64 6.93 -21.74 8.88
CA ALA A 64 6.66 -20.43 8.32
C ALA A 64 5.40 -20.47 7.46
N GLU A 65 4.45 -19.63 7.78
CA GLU A 65 3.22 -19.49 7.05
C GLU A 65 3.18 -18.13 6.30
N PRO A 66 2.31 -18.00 5.29
CA PRO A 66 2.21 -16.79 4.47
C PRO A 66 1.41 -15.65 5.13
N TRP A 67 1.26 -15.67 6.45
CA TRP A 67 0.56 -14.66 7.26
C TRP A 67 1.33 -14.30 8.52
N ASP A 68 0.91 -13.18 9.14
CA ASP A 68 1.44 -12.74 10.41
C ASP A 68 0.74 -13.45 11.57
N LYS A 69 1.44 -13.60 12.69
CA LYS A 69 0.92 -14.21 13.91
C LYS A 69 1.18 -13.34 15.13
N PHE A 70 0.29 -13.46 16.10
CA PHE A 70 0.56 -13.01 17.47
C PHE A 70 0.41 -14.21 18.39
N VAL A 71 1.54 -14.67 18.91
CA VAL A 71 1.61 -15.88 19.72
C VAL A 71 1.73 -15.55 21.20
N SER A 72 1.14 -16.39 22.07
CA SER A 72 1.14 -16.22 23.52
C SER A 72 0.89 -17.56 24.22
N VAL A 73 1.11 -17.59 25.52
CA VAL A 73 0.75 -18.74 26.37
C VAL A 73 -0.46 -18.37 27.22
N ALA A 74 -1.50 -19.23 27.18
CA ALA A 74 -2.70 -19.07 27.99
C ALA A 74 -2.51 -19.69 29.40
N THR A 75 -1.74 -20.78 29.50
CA THR A 75 -1.31 -21.42 30.76
C THR A 75 -0.03 -22.21 30.54
N GLY A 76 0.76 -22.43 31.58
CA GLY A 76 2.06 -23.12 31.54
C GLY A 76 3.17 -22.21 30.99
N ARG A 77 4.24 -22.84 30.52
CA ARG A 77 5.43 -22.14 29.96
C ARG A 77 5.95 -22.89 28.75
N ALA A 78 6.50 -22.13 27.78
CA ALA A 78 7.13 -22.69 26.59
C ALA A 78 8.42 -21.92 26.26
N PHE A 79 9.35 -22.59 25.61
CA PHE A 79 10.48 -21.97 24.97
C PHE A 79 10.13 -21.74 23.50
N GLY A 80 9.87 -20.49 23.11
CA GLY A 80 9.60 -20.11 21.74
C GLY A 80 10.90 -19.90 20.96
N ALA A 81 10.96 -20.42 19.74
CA ALA A 81 12.10 -20.20 18.84
C ALA A 81 11.60 -19.88 17.42
N TRP A 82 12.26 -18.96 16.76
CA TRP A 82 11.91 -18.45 15.43
C TRP A 82 13.12 -18.49 14.51
N VAL A 83 12.87 -18.75 13.24
CA VAL A 83 13.87 -18.76 12.17
C VAL A 83 13.37 -17.89 11.03
N ASP A 84 14.17 -16.96 10.55
CA ASP A 84 13.81 -16.18 9.37
C ASP A 84 13.98 -17.03 8.11
N LEU A 85 12.88 -17.37 7.45
CA LEU A 85 12.88 -18.10 6.19
C LEU A 85 12.48 -17.23 5.00
N ARG A 86 12.48 -15.90 5.17
CA ARG A 86 12.25 -14.95 4.09
C ARG A 86 13.49 -14.81 3.22
N GLU A 87 13.30 -14.59 1.94
CA GLU A 87 14.36 -14.20 1.02
C GLU A 87 15.00 -12.88 1.47
N GLY A 88 16.34 -12.85 1.57
CA GLY A 88 17.12 -11.68 1.96
C GLY A 88 18.26 -11.97 2.92
N ASP A 89 18.91 -10.92 3.42
CA ASP A 89 20.14 -10.99 4.22
C ASP A 89 19.95 -11.67 5.59
N SER A 90 18.72 -11.69 6.11
CA SER A 90 18.39 -12.31 7.41
C SER A 90 17.97 -13.78 7.30
N PHE A 91 17.98 -14.38 6.09
CA PHE A 91 17.65 -15.80 5.92
C PHE A 91 18.49 -16.69 6.84
N GLY A 92 17.82 -17.55 7.61
CA GLY A 92 18.45 -18.44 8.59
C GLY A 92 18.78 -17.80 9.96
N ALA A 93 18.55 -16.49 10.13
CA ALA A 93 18.69 -15.86 11.44
C ALA A 93 17.71 -16.48 12.45
N THR A 94 18.17 -16.68 13.69
CA THR A 94 17.42 -17.32 14.76
C THR A 94 17.21 -16.39 15.94
N ALA A 95 16.05 -16.50 16.59
CA ALA A 95 15.77 -15.82 17.85
C ALA A 95 14.95 -16.75 18.75
N TRP A 96 15.06 -16.56 20.07
CA TRP A 96 14.29 -17.35 21.03
C TRP A 96 13.99 -16.55 22.28
N VAL A 97 12.87 -16.88 22.92
CA VAL A 97 12.47 -16.31 24.22
C VAL A 97 11.60 -17.31 24.97
N GLU A 98 11.73 -17.31 26.29
CA GLU A 98 10.82 -18.06 27.13
C GLU A 98 9.45 -17.36 27.20
N LEU A 99 8.40 -18.10 26.92
CA LEU A 99 7.01 -17.65 26.90
C LEU A 99 6.31 -18.09 28.19
N ASP A 100 5.81 -17.12 28.91
CA ASP A 100 4.92 -17.27 30.06
C ASP A 100 3.62 -16.49 29.83
N THR A 101 2.81 -16.36 30.87
CA THR A 101 1.55 -15.62 30.76
C THR A 101 1.74 -14.12 30.50
N ALA A 102 2.93 -13.56 30.75
CA ALA A 102 3.24 -12.13 30.54
C ALA A 102 3.96 -11.86 29.22
N THR A 103 4.33 -12.89 28.47
CA THR A 103 5.14 -12.76 27.25
C THR A 103 4.36 -13.23 26.02
N ALA A 104 4.26 -12.37 25.01
CA ALA A 104 3.73 -12.68 23.69
C ALA A 104 4.75 -12.29 22.62
N VAL A 105 4.59 -12.78 21.39
CA VAL A 105 5.48 -12.45 20.27
C VAL A 105 4.65 -12.20 19.01
N PHE A 106 4.94 -11.08 18.34
CA PHE A 106 4.46 -10.86 16.98
C PHE A 106 5.46 -11.46 16.01
N VAL A 107 4.96 -12.35 15.17
CA VAL A 107 5.74 -13.12 14.20
C VAL A 107 5.29 -12.70 12.80
N PRO A 108 6.13 -11.98 12.04
CA PRO A 108 5.77 -11.58 10.69
C PRO A 108 5.75 -12.79 9.73
N ARG A 109 5.01 -12.64 8.65
CA ARG A 109 4.95 -13.60 7.54
C ARG A 109 6.36 -14.07 7.15
N GLY A 110 6.51 -15.38 6.96
CA GLY A 110 7.78 -16.00 6.53
C GLY A 110 8.83 -16.16 7.62
N VAL A 111 8.61 -15.62 8.81
CA VAL A 111 9.38 -16.00 9.99
C VAL A 111 8.76 -17.26 10.56
N ALA A 112 9.53 -18.33 10.55
CA ALA A 112 9.08 -19.64 11.01
C ALA A 112 9.00 -19.67 12.53
N ASN A 113 7.89 -20.22 13.03
CA ASN A 113 7.51 -20.29 14.44
C ASN A 113 7.60 -21.71 14.96
N SER A 114 8.17 -21.86 16.15
CA SER A 114 8.20 -23.11 16.89
C SER A 114 8.16 -22.87 18.39
N TYR A 115 7.87 -23.92 19.15
CA TYR A 115 7.99 -23.88 20.58
C TYR A 115 8.21 -25.27 21.19
N GLN A 116 8.95 -25.31 22.29
CA GLN A 116 9.09 -26.46 23.16
C GLN A 116 8.36 -26.20 24.48
N VAL A 117 7.53 -27.15 24.88
CA VAL A 117 6.76 -27.09 26.14
C VAL A 117 7.71 -27.29 27.33
N LEU A 118 7.67 -26.40 28.32
CA LEU A 118 8.48 -26.47 29.53
C LEU A 118 7.74 -27.04 30.73
N GLU A 119 6.39 -26.94 30.73
CA GLU A 119 5.53 -27.39 31.83
C GLU A 119 4.35 -28.20 31.30
N ASP A 120 4.00 -29.26 31.99
CA ASP A 120 2.80 -30.09 31.65
C ASP A 120 1.53 -29.21 31.61
N GLY A 121 0.63 -29.50 30.68
CA GLY A 121 -0.62 -28.77 30.55
C GLY A 121 -0.50 -27.37 29.95
N THR A 122 0.58 -27.08 29.20
CA THR A 122 0.78 -25.80 28.52
C THR A 122 -0.19 -25.61 27.36
N ALA A 123 -0.92 -24.49 27.37
CA ALA A 123 -1.79 -24.05 26.29
C ALA A 123 -1.16 -22.86 25.53
N TYR A 124 -0.77 -23.11 24.29
CA TYR A 124 -0.20 -22.14 23.37
C TYR A 124 -1.30 -21.58 22.47
N ALA A 125 -1.50 -20.27 22.47
CA ALA A 125 -2.53 -19.57 21.73
C ALA A 125 -1.92 -18.62 20.70
N TYR A 126 -2.53 -18.53 19.53
CA TYR A 126 -2.10 -17.59 18.52
C TYR A 126 -3.25 -17.05 17.68
N LEU A 127 -3.11 -15.76 17.32
CA LEU A 127 -3.95 -15.04 16.36
C LEU A 127 -3.23 -15.01 15.02
N VAL A 128 -3.98 -15.06 13.93
CA VAL A 128 -3.45 -14.91 12.54
C VAL A 128 -4.33 -13.97 11.73
N ASN A 129 -3.73 -13.28 10.78
CA ASN A 129 -4.42 -12.30 9.91
C ASN A 129 -4.88 -12.89 8.56
N ASP A 130 -4.88 -14.21 8.45
CA ASP A 130 -5.44 -14.92 7.29
C ASP A 130 -6.04 -16.24 7.75
N HIS A 131 -6.80 -16.88 6.87
CA HIS A 131 -7.37 -18.20 7.12
C HIS A 131 -6.42 -19.30 6.61
N TRP A 132 -6.35 -20.38 7.35
CA TRP A 132 -5.61 -21.56 6.91
C TRP A 132 -6.13 -22.05 5.54
N SER A 133 -5.22 -22.31 4.62
CA SER A 133 -5.51 -22.90 3.31
C SER A 133 -4.51 -24.02 3.01
N PRO A 134 -4.97 -25.16 2.47
CA PRO A 134 -4.08 -26.22 2.02
C PRO A 134 -3.24 -25.82 0.81
N ASP A 135 -3.68 -24.82 0.05
CA ASP A 135 -3.03 -24.33 -1.17
C ASP A 135 -2.04 -23.19 -0.90
N ALA A 136 -1.92 -22.76 0.35
CA ALA A 136 -0.99 -21.72 0.74
C ALA A 136 0.47 -22.20 0.67
N VAL A 137 1.40 -21.31 0.33
CA VAL A 137 2.83 -21.60 0.29
C VAL A 137 3.39 -21.56 1.70
N TYR A 138 3.82 -22.71 2.20
CA TYR A 138 4.45 -22.88 3.51
C TYR A 138 5.95 -23.13 3.31
N ALA A 139 6.79 -22.54 4.15
CA ALA A 139 8.18 -22.90 4.30
C ALA A 139 8.38 -23.52 5.70
N ASN A 140 9.01 -24.68 5.76
CA ASN A 140 9.25 -25.37 7.01
C ASN A 140 10.74 -25.73 7.10
N VAL A 141 11.26 -25.81 8.33
CA VAL A 141 12.64 -26.24 8.58
C VAL A 141 12.66 -27.18 9.78
N SER A 142 13.58 -28.13 9.78
CA SER A 142 13.72 -29.11 10.88
C SER A 142 14.15 -28.40 12.17
N ALA A 143 13.39 -28.61 13.24
CA ALA A 143 13.75 -28.10 14.57
C ALA A 143 15.01 -28.78 15.15
N LEU A 144 15.44 -29.88 14.55
CA LEU A 144 16.64 -30.65 14.94
C LEU A 144 17.86 -30.34 14.06
N ASP A 145 17.75 -29.36 13.13
CA ASP A 145 18.87 -28.95 12.30
C ASP A 145 19.96 -28.27 13.15
N PRO A 146 21.19 -28.84 13.25
CA PRO A 146 22.25 -28.25 14.03
C PRO A 146 22.73 -26.88 13.50
N ALA A 147 22.49 -26.57 12.23
CA ALA A 147 22.85 -25.28 11.64
C ALA A 147 22.06 -24.11 12.28
N LEU A 148 20.87 -24.35 12.82
CA LEU A 148 20.05 -23.35 13.50
C LEU A 148 20.57 -22.99 14.89
N ALA A 149 21.39 -23.85 15.51
CA ALA A 149 21.99 -23.67 16.84
C ALA A 149 20.98 -23.26 17.94
N ILE A 150 19.70 -23.68 17.83
CA ILE A 150 18.66 -23.37 18.82
C ILE A 150 18.94 -24.15 20.11
N PRO A 151 19.10 -23.47 21.26
CA PRO A 151 19.43 -24.12 22.54
C PRO A 151 18.17 -24.69 23.22
N TRP A 152 17.56 -25.73 22.65
CA TRP A 152 16.37 -26.35 23.24
C TRP A 152 16.62 -26.77 24.71
N PRO A 153 15.81 -26.27 25.69
CA PRO A 153 16.06 -26.51 27.09
C PRO A 153 15.87 -27.96 27.56
N LEU A 154 15.02 -28.69 26.86
CA LEU A 154 14.69 -30.08 27.20
C LEU A 154 14.95 -31.03 26.02
N PRO A 155 15.17 -32.33 26.25
CA PRO A 155 15.07 -33.30 25.18
C PRO A 155 13.67 -33.26 24.55
N ALA A 156 13.57 -33.37 23.23
CA ALA A 156 12.30 -33.47 22.55
C ALA A 156 11.65 -34.85 22.90
N THR A 157 10.52 -34.81 23.61
CA THR A 157 9.79 -36.01 24.02
C THR A 157 8.76 -36.46 23.00
N GLU A 158 8.11 -35.48 22.35
CA GLU A 158 7.05 -35.73 21.35
C GLU A 158 7.20 -34.73 20.21
N MET A 159 7.18 -35.23 18.98
CA MET A 159 7.13 -34.45 17.73
C MET A 159 6.14 -35.15 16.78
N SER A 160 5.48 -34.39 15.92
CA SER A 160 4.66 -34.98 14.86
C SER A 160 5.54 -35.64 13.78
N GLU A 161 5.05 -36.66 13.11
CA GLU A 161 5.73 -37.29 11.98
C GLU A 161 6.03 -36.27 10.88
N LYS A 162 5.15 -35.30 10.67
CA LYS A 162 5.33 -34.20 9.72
C LYS A 162 6.54 -33.34 10.12
N ASP A 163 6.64 -32.93 11.38
CA ASP A 163 7.73 -32.07 11.87
C ASP A 163 9.10 -32.76 11.83
N LEU A 164 9.11 -34.08 12.08
CA LEU A 164 10.33 -34.89 11.96
C LEU A 164 10.88 -35.00 10.53
N ASN A 165 10.02 -34.82 9.53
CA ASN A 165 10.37 -34.92 8.11
C ASN A 165 10.59 -33.55 7.44
N HIS A 166 10.67 -32.45 8.19
CA HIS A 166 11.01 -31.14 7.64
C HIS A 166 12.45 -31.13 7.10
N PRO A 167 12.71 -30.35 6.01
CA PRO A 167 14.06 -30.22 5.44
C PRO A 167 15.01 -29.49 6.41
N VAL A 168 16.31 -29.69 6.23
CA VAL A 168 17.34 -28.87 6.87
C VAL A 168 17.39 -27.49 6.20
N LEU A 169 17.92 -26.47 6.88
CA LEU A 169 17.95 -25.08 6.40
C LEU A 169 18.56 -24.94 5.00
N ALA A 170 19.59 -25.73 4.70
CA ALA A 170 20.27 -25.71 3.41
C ALA A 170 19.36 -26.12 2.23
N ASP A 171 18.31 -26.87 2.49
CA ASP A 171 17.35 -27.37 1.48
C ASP A 171 16.03 -26.58 1.47
N VAL A 172 15.88 -25.56 2.35
CA VAL A 172 14.68 -24.73 2.41
C VAL A 172 14.67 -23.71 1.27
N GLN A 173 13.58 -23.65 0.53
CA GLN A 173 13.35 -22.55 -0.40
C GLN A 173 12.87 -21.31 0.38
N PRO A 174 13.61 -20.18 0.31
CA PRO A 174 13.18 -18.95 0.99
C PRO A 174 11.80 -18.49 0.54
N MET A 175 11.04 -17.93 1.47
CA MET A 175 9.74 -17.35 1.15
C MET A 175 9.94 -15.98 0.49
N ALA A 176 9.57 -15.90 -0.80
CA ALA A 176 9.68 -14.67 -1.58
C ALA A 176 8.83 -13.52 -0.99
N PRO A 177 9.25 -12.25 -1.17
CA PRO A 177 8.43 -11.09 -0.86
C PRO A 177 7.05 -11.16 -1.51
N ARG A 178 6.05 -10.47 -0.92
CA ARG A 178 4.76 -10.31 -1.61
C ARG A 178 4.95 -9.43 -2.85
N ARG A 179 4.28 -9.82 -3.95
CA ARG A 179 4.34 -9.08 -5.22
C ARG A 179 3.60 -7.74 -5.13
N THR A 180 4.05 -6.77 -5.89
CA THR A 180 3.31 -5.54 -6.17
C THR A 180 2.74 -5.63 -7.58
N VAL A 181 1.44 -5.38 -7.72
CA VAL A 181 0.74 -5.31 -9.01
C VAL A 181 0.38 -3.85 -9.30
N VAL A 182 0.70 -3.39 -10.51
CA VAL A 182 0.41 -2.03 -10.97
C VAL A 182 -0.49 -2.09 -12.20
N ILE A 183 -1.66 -1.44 -12.13
CA ILE A 183 -2.58 -1.32 -13.27
C ILE A 183 -2.42 0.06 -13.90
N GLY A 184 -2.25 0.11 -15.24
CA GLY A 184 -2.04 1.34 -16.00
C GLY A 184 -0.57 1.59 -16.34
N ALA A 185 0.15 0.54 -16.72
CA ALA A 185 1.59 0.55 -17.02
C ALA A 185 2.02 1.56 -18.10
N GLY A 186 1.21 1.76 -19.15
CA GLY A 186 1.50 2.65 -20.28
C GLY A 186 1.22 4.12 -20.02
N GLY A 187 0.57 4.48 -18.90
CA GLY A 187 0.33 5.86 -18.48
C GLY A 187 1.62 6.56 -18.00
N GLN A 188 1.56 7.90 -17.84
CA GLN A 188 2.71 8.67 -17.37
C GLN A 188 3.21 8.18 -16.00
N LEU A 189 2.30 7.96 -15.05
CA LEU A 189 2.63 7.42 -13.73
C LEU A 189 3.10 5.96 -13.82
N GLY A 190 2.43 5.11 -14.62
CA GLY A 190 2.82 3.72 -14.80
C GLY A 190 4.27 3.57 -15.27
N ARG A 191 4.67 4.36 -16.28
CA ARG A 191 6.07 4.39 -16.75
C ARG A 191 7.05 4.89 -15.68
N ALA A 192 6.66 5.87 -14.89
CA ALA A 192 7.50 6.34 -13.78
C ALA A 192 7.63 5.28 -12.67
N LEU A 193 6.55 4.54 -12.37
CA LEU A 193 6.58 3.44 -11.41
C LEU A 193 7.47 2.28 -11.87
N GLN A 194 7.56 1.99 -13.16
CA GLN A 194 8.49 0.98 -13.69
C GLN A 194 9.96 1.28 -13.36
N GLN A 195 10.33 2.56 -13.21
CA GLN A 195 11.69 2.94 -12.88
C GLN A 195 12.02 2.74 -11.39
N VAL A 196 11.04 2.88 -10.50
CA VAL A 196 11.24 2.84 -9.04
C VAL A 196 10.76 1.53 -8.40
N LEU A 197 10.00 0.72 -9.14
CA LEU A 197 9.51 -0.61 -8.75
C LEU A 197 9.79 -1.63 -9.88
N PRO A 198 11.06 -1.88 -10.23
CA PRO A 198 11.39 -2.73 -11.39
C PRO A 198 10.90 -4.17 -11.24
N ASP A 199 10.71 -4.67 -10.01
CA ASP A 199 10.26 -6.03 -9.71
C ASP A 199 8.73 -6.15 -9.60
N ALA A 200 7.97 -5.05 -9.81
CA ALA A 200 6.52 -5.09 -9.78
C ALA A 200 5.96 -5.70 -11.08
N GLU A 201 4.79 -6.29 -10.98
CA GLU A 201 4.04 -6.82 -12.11
C GLU A 201 3.15 -5.70 -12.69
N PHE A 202 3.31 -5.43 -13.98
CA PHE A 202 2.66 -4.29 -14.64
C PHE A 202 1.65 -4.77 -15.68
N HIS A 203 0.41 -4.26 -15.57
CA HIS A 203 -0.68 -4.57 -16.51
C HIS A 203 -1.26 -3.30 -17.12
N ASP A 204 -1.71 -3.42 -18.38
CA ASP A 204 -2.37 -2.36 -19.13
C ASP A 204 -3.28 -2.92 -20.21
N LEU A 205 -3.90 -2.05 -20.98
CA LEU A 205 -4.62 -2.42 -22.21
C LEU A 205 -3.69 -3.15 -23.20
N PRO A 206 -4.21 -4.13 -23.94
CA PRO A 206 -5.62 -4.57 -23.96
C PRO A 206 -5.97 -5.66 -22.92
N GLU A 207 -4.98 -6.16 -22.16
CA GLU A 207 -5.13 -7.32 -21.27
C GLU A 207 -6.01 -6.98 -20.06
N VAL A 208 -5.76 -5.83 -19.44
CA VAL A 208 -6.55 -5.32 -18.32
C VAL A 208 -7.21 -4.01 -18.71
N ASP A 209 -8.55 -4.01 -18.76
CA ASP A 209 -9.38 -2.88 -19.14
C ASP A 209 -10.37 -2.56 -18.01
N LEU A 210 -10.13 -1.48 -17.30
CA LEU A 210 -10.99 -1.08 -16.16
C LEU A 210 -12.44 -0.73 -16.57
N SER A 211 -12.71 -0.49 -17.87
CA SER A 211 -14.10 -0.37 -18.35
C SER A 211 -14.81 -1.73 -18.42
N ARG A 212 -14.05 -2.83 -18.33
CA ARG A 212 -14.47 -4.22 -18.29
C ARG A 212 -13.81 -4.91 -17.08
N PRO A 213 -14.31 -4.68 -15.86
CA PRO A 213 -13.65 -5.11 -14.62
C PRO A 213 -13.37 -6.60 -14.52
N GLU A 214 -14.11 -7.44 -15.25
CA GLU A 214 -13.88 -8.89 -15.35
C GLU A 214 -12.49 -9.26 -15.93
N THR A 215 -11.82 -8.33 -16.61
CA THR A 215 -10.45 -8.55 -17.09
C THR A 215 -9.43 -8.65 -15.96
N LEU A 216 -9.74 -8.14 -14.77
CA LEU A 216 -8.93 -8.30 -13.57
C LEU A 216 -8.85 -9.75 -13.08
N ASP A 217 -9.79 -10.62 -13.49
CA ASP A 217 -9.80 -12.05 -13.15
C ASP A 217 -8.66 -12.83 -13.85
N SER A 218 -7.99 -12.22 -14.84
CA SER A 218 -6.83 -12.82 -15.50
C SER A 218 -5.55 -12.77 -14.65
N ILE A 219 -5.53 -11.95 -13.59
CA ILE A 219 -4.38 -11.78 -12.72
C ILE A 219 -4.45 -12.80 -11.58
N ASP A 220 -3.35 -13.51 -11.34
CA ASP A 220 -3.20 -14.32 -10.14
C ASP A 220 -2.90 -13.42 -8.92
N TRP A 221 -3.89 -13.25 -8.06
CA TRP A 221 -3.79 -12.45 -6.84
C TRP A 221 -3.11 -13.17 -5.68
N SER A 222 -2.78 -14.46 -5.80
CA SER A 222 -2.05 -15.19 -4.76
C SER A 222 -0.64 -14.59 -4.57
N GLY A 223 -0.24 -14.40 -3.31
CA GLY A 223 1.06 -13.80 -2.97
C GLY A 223 1.22 -12.32 -3.35
N VAL A 224 0.18 -11.63 -3.82
CA VAL A 224 0.18 -10.17 -3.97
C VAL A 224 0.05 -9.53 -2.60
N GLY A 225 0.80 -8.47 -2.36
CA GLY A 225 0.73 -7.65 -1.14
C GLY A 225 0.22 -6.24 -1.37
N THR A 226 0.54 -5.70 -2.56
CA THR A 226 0.20 -4.31 -2.90
C THR A 226 -0.41 -4.25 -4.30
N LEU A 227 -1.52 -3.52 -4.41
CA LEU A 227 -2.16 -3.16 -5.67
C LEU A 227 -2.10 -1.65 -5.85
N ILE A 228 -1.46 -1.19 -6.93
CA ILE A 228 -1.35 0.24 -7.28
C ILE A 228 -2.19 0.52 -8.52
N ASN A 229 -3.17 1.40 -8.40
CA ASN A 229 -3.94 1.90 -9.53
C ASN A 229 -3.33 3.18 -10.09
N ALA A 230 -2.62 3.07 -11.20
CA ALA A 230 -2.09 4.19 -12.01
C ALA A 230 -2.96 4.49 -13.25
N ALA A 231 -4.04 3.73 -13.47
CA ALA A 231 -4.94 3.90 -14.59
C ALA A 231 -6.09 4.87 -14.26
N ALA A 232 -6.46 5.69 -15.20
CA ALA A 232 -7.63 6.56 -15.09
C ALA A 232 -8.11 7.04 -16.47
N TYR A 233 -9.40 7.34 -16.59
CA TYR A 233 -9.90 8.19 -17.64
C TYR A 233 -9.54 9.63 -17.33
N THR A 234 -8.71 10.27 -18.18
CA THR A 234 -8.13 11.61 -17.91
C THR A 234 -8.57 12.68 -18.90
N ASN A 235 -9.43 12.36 -19.88
CA ASN A 235 -9.96 13.35 -20.82
C ASN A 235 -11.07 14.16 -20.13
N VAL A 236 -10.65 15.20 -19.39
CA VAL A 236 -11.52 16.03 -18.53
C VAL A 236 -12.69 16.64 -19.31
N ASP A 237 -12.39 17.26 -20.47
CA ASP A 237 -13.44 17.88 -21.31
C ASP A 237 -14.35 16.82 -21.95
N GLY A 238 -13.75 15.73 -22.43
CA GLY A 238 -14.51 14.61 -23.01
C GLY A 238 -15.48 13.97 -22.02
N ALA A 239 -15.19 13.99 -20.72
CA ALA A 239 -16.05 13.47 -19.67
C ALA A 239 -17.42 14.18 -19.62
N GLU A 240 -17.53 15.40 -20.10
CA GLU A 240 -18.79 16.16 -20.12
C GLU A 240 -19.76 15.66 -21.22
N THR A 241 -19.29 14.90 -22.20
CA THR A 241 -20.17 14.27 -23.18
C THR A 241 -20.93 13.06 -22.58
N PRO A 242 -22.13 12.70 -23.06
CA PRO A 242 -22.85 11.53 -22.57
C PRO A 242 -22.05 10.23 -22.65
N GLU A 243 -21.27 10.04 -23.70
CA GLU A 243 -20.42 8.87 -23.92
C GLU A 243 -19.18 8.91 -23.02
N GLY A 244 -18.47 10.04 -23.00
CA GLY A 244 -17.29 10.21 -22.12
C GLY A 244 -17.63 10.10 -20.65
N ARG A 245 -18.81 10.59 -20.23
CA ARG A 245 -19.30 10.41 -18.85
C ARG A 245 -19.45 8.94 -18.50
N ARG A 246 -20.10 8.13 -19.36
CA ARG A 246 -20.24 6.69 -19.14
C ARG A 246 -18.88 6.01 -19.00
N LEU A 247 -17.96 6.32 -19.91
CA LEU A 247 -16.63 5.73 -19.90
C LEU A 247 -15.79 6.18 -18.70
N CYS A 248 -15.85 7.47 -18.36
CA CYS A 248 -15.21 8.04 -17.18
C CYS A 248 -15.65 7.33 -15.88
N TRP A 249 -16.98 7.13 -15.72
CA TRP A 249 -17.51 6.41 -14.56
C TRP A 249 -17.19 4.92 -14.59
N ALA A 250 -17.22 4.28 -15.76
CA ALA A 250 -16.85 2.88 -15.88
C ALA A 250 -15.40 2.64 -15.41
N ILE A 251 -14.45 3.46 -15.87
CA ILE A 251 -13.03 3.32 -15.55
C ILE A 251 -12.74 3.82 -14.12
N ASN A 252 -13.08 5.08 -13.82
CA ASN A 252 -12.67 5.72 -12.58
C ASN A 252 -13.45 5.26 -11.35
N VAL A 253 -14.66 4.73 -11.50
CA VAL A 253 -15.49 4.32 -10.36
C VAL A 253 -15.73 2.81 -10.35
N THR A 254 -16.31 2.25 -11.41
CA THR A 254 -16.67 0.82 -11.43
C THR A 254 -15.42 -0.07 -11.45
N GLY A 255 -14.43 0.25 -12.28
CA GLY A 255 -13.15 -0.45 -12.30
C GLY A 255 -12.40 -0.37 -10.97
N VAL A 256 -12.38 0.83 -10.36
CA VAL A 256 -11.75 1.00 -9.03
C VAL A 256 -12.52 0.25 -7.94
N ALA A 257 -13.86 0.19 -8.03
CA ALA A 257 -14.65 -0.62 -7.10
C ALA A 257 -14.38 -2.13 -7.21
N ALA A 258 -14.05 -2.62 -8.42
CA ALA A 258 -13.60 -4.00 -8.60
C ALA A 258 -12.24 -4.23 -7.93
N MET A 259 -11.28 -3.34 -8.17
CA MET A 259 -9.96 -3.40 -7.51
C MET A 259 -10.07 -3.32 -5.98
N ALA A 260 -10.94 -2.46 -5.45
CA ALA A 260 -11.18 -2.36 -4.02
C ALA A 260 -11.73 -3.69 -3.43
N ARG A 261 -12.66 -4.36 -4.14
CA ARG A 261 -13.16 -5.68 -3.73
C ARG A 261 -12.05 -6.73 -3.71
N ILE A 262 -11.18 -6.74 -4.73
CA ILE A 262 -10.01 -7.63 -4.80
C ILE A 262 -9.07 -7.33 -3.62
N ALA A 263 -8.77 -6.06 -3.37
CA ALA A 263 -7.90 -5.66 -2.27
C ALA A 263 -8.45 -6.11 -0.91
N ILE A 264 -9.76 -6.00 -0.68
CA ILE A 264 -10.41 -6.48 0.54
C ILE A 264 -10.36 -8.02 0.62
N ALA A 265 -10.70 -8.72 -0.47
CA ALA A 265 -10.77 -10.19 -0.51
C ALA A 265 -9.40 -10.84 -0.26
N HIS A 266 -8.31 -10.21 -0.71
CA HIS A 266 -6.94 -10.74 -0.59
C HIS A 266 -6.10 -9.99 0.46
N GLY A 267 -6.68 -9.08 1.26
CA GLY A 267 -5.97 -8.32 2.29
C GLY A 267 -4.82 -7.46 1.75
N LEU A 268 -4.97 -6.89 0.54
CA LEU A 268 -3.92 -6.12 -0.11
C LEU A 268 -3.83 -4.70 0.45
N THR A 269 -2.64 -4.10 0.40
CA THR A 269 -2.49 -2.65 0.48
C THR A 269 -2.90 -2.05 -0.87
N PHE A 270 -3.92 -1.20 -0.88
CA PHE A 270 -4.44 -0.58 -2.09
C PHE A 270 -4.01 0.87 -2.21
N VAL A 271 -3.22 1.19 -3.23
CA VAL A 271 -2.84 2.57 -3.57
C VAL A 271 -3.70 3.03 -4.74
N ASN A 272 -4.48 4.09 -4.53
CA ASN A 272 -5.31 4.67 -5.58
C ASN A 272 -5.02 6.16 -5.74
N VAL A 273 -4.80 6.59 -6.98
CA VAL A 273 -4.49 7.99 -7.28
C VAL A 273 -5.76 8.78 -7.55
N SER A 274 -5.95 9.87 -6.82
CA SER A 274 -7.00 10.87 -6.99
C SER A 274 -6.46 12.16 -7.61
N SER A 275 -7.22 13.24 -7.56
CA SER A 275 -6.92 14.52 -8.22
C SER A 275 -7.32 15.70 -7.34
N ASP A 276 -6.62 16.80 -7.52
CA ASP A 276 -7.00 18.16 -7.09
C ASP A 276 -8.39 18.61 -7.58
N TYR A 277 -8.90 18.02 -8.66
CA TYR A 277 -10.24 18.32 -9.20
C TYR A 277 -11.40 17.80 -8.35
N VAL A 278 -11.10 17.16 -7.22
CA VAL A 278 -12.12 16.83 -6.20
C VAL A 278 -12.58 18.07 -5.41
N PHE A 279 -11.89 19.19 -5.55
CA PHE A 279 -12.20 20.47 -4.90
C PHE A 279 -12.84 21.48 -5.86
N ASP A 280 -13.51 22.49 -5.30
CA ASP A 280 -14.15 23.56 -6.07
C ASP A 280 -13.22 24.73 -6.45
N GLY A 281 -12.03 24.78 -5.85
CA GLY A 281 -11.04 25.82 -6.13
C GLY A 281 -11.34 27.17 -5.49
N THR A 282 -12.09 27.21 -4.41
CA THR A 282 -12.37 28.44 -3.67
C THR A 282 -11.27 28.81 -2.68
N ALA A 283 -10.47 27.83 -2.21
CA ALA A 283 -9.30 28.05 -1.38
C ALA A 283 -8.04 28.15 -2.24
N ASP A 284 -7.08 29.00 -1.84
CA ASP A 284 -5.79 29.15 -2.54
C ASP A 284 -4.96 27.84 -2.52
N GLU A 285 -5.01 27.10 -1.43
CA GLU A 285 -4.47 25.76 -1.27
C GLU A 285 -5.46 24.89 -0.50
N HIS A 286 -5.62 23.64 -0.93
CA HIS A 286 -6.57 22.69 -0.34
C HIS A 286 -5.90 21.77 0.68
N GLU A 287 -6.56 21.58 1.83
CA GLU A 287 -6.08 20.73 2.92
C GLU A 287 -6.42 19.24 2.68
N VAL A 288 -5.70 18.34 3.36
CA VAL A 288 -5.89 16.90 3.20
C VAL A 288 -7.24 16.42 3.75
N ASP A 289 -7.75 17.08 4.78
CA ASP A 289 -9.03 16.79 5.45
C ASP A 289 -10.21 17.64 4.96
N GLU A 290 -9.98 18.51 3.96
CA GLU A 290 -11.03 19.32 3.36
C GLU A 290 -12.09 18.44 2.67
N PRO A 291 -13.38 18.69 2.89
CA PRO A 291 -14.45 17.99 2.18
C PRO A 291 -14.39 18.20 0.66
N VAL A 292 -14.62 17.12 -0.09
CA VAL A 292 -14.64 17.19 -1.56
C VAL A 292 -15.87 17.96 -2.07
N SER A 293 -15.69 18.79 -3.11
CA SER A 293 -16.73 19.60 -3.75
C SER A 293 -16.47 19.75 -5.26
N PRO A 294 -16.47 18.64 -6.04
CA PRO A 294 -16.04 18.63 -7.43
C PRO A 294 -17.01 19.35 -8.35
N LEU A 295 -16.48 20.12 -9.32
CA LEU A 295 -17.28 20.91 -10.25
C LEU A 295 -17.72 20.12 -11.48
N GLY A 296 -16.80 19.42 -12.17
CA GLY A 296 -17.02 18.69 -13.41
C GLY A 296 -17.15 17.18 -13.24
N VAL A 297 -17.55 16.49 -14.29
CA VAL A 297 -17.76 15.02 -14.30
C VAL A 297 -16.50 14.25 -13.93
N TYR A 298 -15.35 14.67 -14.42
CA TYR A 298 -14.07 14.03 -14.06
C TYR A 298 -13.82 14.13 -12.54
N GLY A 299 -13.91 15.34 -11.97
CA GLY A 299 -13.77 15.57 -10.54
C GLY A 299 -14.78 14.76 -9.71
N GLN A 300 -16.05 14.71 -10.14
CA GLN A 300 -17.08 13.88 -9.51
C GLN A 300 -16.73 12.40 -9.53
N SER A 301 -16.19 11.89 -10.63
CA SER A 301 -15.73 10.50 -10.72
C SER A 301 -14.56 10.22 -9.77
N LYS A 302 -13.63 11.19 -9.64
CA LYS A 302 -12.49 11.08 -8.70
C LYS A 302 -12.96 11.18 -7.24
N ALA A 303 -13.92 12.04 -6.91
CA ALA A 303 -14.51 12.08 -5.57
C ALA A 303 -15.27 10.78 -5.22
N ALA A 304 -16.00 10.20 -6.18
CA ALA A 304 -16.64 8.90 -5.99
C ALA A 304 -15.62 7.77 -5.77
N THR A 305 -14.49 7.80 -6.48
CA THR A 305 -13.39 6.84 -6.29
C THR A 305 -12.73 6.96 -4.92
N GLU A 306 -12.66 8.16 -4.33
CA GLU A 306 -12.16 8.35 -2.96
C GLU A 306 -13.05 7.63 -1.95
N ALA A 307 -14.37 7.79 -2.07
CA ALA A 307 -15.32 7.07 -1.22
C ALA A 307 -15.21 5.54 -1.37
N VAL A 308 -14.99 5.05 -2.59
CA VAL A 308 -14.75 3.62 -2.86
C VAL A 308 -13.44 3.14 -2.25
N THR A 309 -12.37 3.93 -2.36
CA THR A 309 -11.04 3.57 -1.83
C THR A 309 -11.05 3.53 -0.31
N SER A 310 -11.76 4.45 0.35
CA SER A 310 -11.80 4.59 1.80
C SER A 310 -12.41 3.38 2.55
N VAL A 311 -13.15 2.49 1.86
CA VAL A 311 -13.68 1.26 2.48
C VAL A 311 -12.64 0.12 2.54
N VAL A 312 -11.52 0.26 1.84
CA VAL A 312 -10.41 -0.72 1.93
C VAL A 312 -9.62 -0.43 3.20
N PRO A 313 -9.49 -1.37 4.15
CA PRO A 313 -8.85 -1.10 5.44
C PRO A 313 -7.39 -0.65 5.31
N ARG A 314 -6.66 -1.17 4.33
CA ARG A 314 -5.25 -0.90 4.07
C ARG A 314 -5.14 -0.13 2.76
N HIS A 315 -5.32 1.20 2.80
CA HIS A 315 -5.27 2.02 1.59
C HIS A 315 -4.43 3.28 1.74
N TYR A 316 -3.83 3.68 0.64
CA TYR A 316 -3.29 5.00 0.40
C TYR A 316 -4.08 5.67 -0.72
N LEU A 317 -4.83 6.69 -0.39
CA LEU A 317 -5.50 7.54 -1.36
C LEU A 317 -4.61 8.75 -1.63
N VAL A 318 -4.00 8.78 -2.81
CA VAL A 318 -3.00 9.78 -3.17
C VAL A 318 -3.63 10.84 -4.05
N ARG A 319 -3.89 12.04 -3.50
CA ARG A 319 -4.28 13.22 -4.29
C ARG A 319 -3.05 13.86 -4.91
N THR A 320 -3.13 14.17 -6.18
CA THR A 320 -2.07 14.81 -6.95
C THR A 320 -2.64 15.90 -7.86
N SER A 321 -1.77 16.72 -8.45
CA SER A 321 -2.16 17.79 -9.37
C SER A 321 -1.28 17.79 -10.61
N TRP A 322 -1.84 18.14 -11.77
CA TRP A 322 -1.17 18.49 -13.01
C TRP A 322 0.05 17.60 -13.35
N VAL A 323 -0.18 16.29 -13.42
CA VAL A 323 0.90 15.31 -13.66
C VAL A 323 1.49 15.49 -15.04
N VAL A 324 2.82 15.55 -15.09
CA VAL A 324 3.62 15.64 -16.33
C VAL A 324 4.73 14.58 -16.31
N GLY A 325 4.86 13.85 -17.40
CA GLY A 325 5.84 12.77 -17.54
C GLY A 325 5.97 12.37 -19.00
N ASP A 326 6.59 11.22 -19.25
CA ASP A 326 6.76 10.68 -20.58
C ASP A 326 5.42 10.42 -21.27
N GLY A 327 5.29 10.90 -22.52
CA GLY A 327 4.08 10.79 -23.34
C GLY A 327 3.41 12.15 -23.54
N ALA A 328 2.23 12.15 -24.15
CA ALA A 328 1.52 13.38 -24.48
C ALA A 328 1.15 14.15 -23.21
N ASN A 329 1.69 15.36 -23.06
CA ASN A 329 1.41 16.27 -21.96
C ASN A 329 1.40 17.72 -22.40
N PHE A 330 1.03 18.63 -21.50
CA PHE A 330 0.92 20.06 -21.79
C PHE A 330 2.29 20.69 -22.14
N ILE A 331 3.34 20.31 -21.41
CA ILE A 331 4.70 20.86 -21.62
C ILE A 331 5.20 20.54 -23.02
N ASP A 332 5.09 19.28 -23.45
CA ASP A 332 5.55 18.85 -24.78
C ASP A 332 4.70 19.46 -25.88
N THR A 333 3.41 19.70 -25.62
CA THR A 333 2.55 20.44 -26.54
C THR A 333 3.04 21.86 -26.72
N MET A 334 3.38 22.58 -25.63
CA MET A 334 3.91 23.95 -25.70
C MET A 334 5.29 24.00 -26.38
N ARG A 335 6.19 23.04 -26.07
CA ARG A 335 7.48 22.91 -26.77
C ARG A 335 7.31 22.77 -28.27
N ARG A 336 6.41 21.89 -28.70
CA ARG A 336 6.12 21.71 -30.13
C ARG A 336 5.57 22.97 -30.74
N LEU A 337 4.60 23.66 -30.13
CA LEU A 337 4.03 24.90 -30.65
C LEU A 337 5.11 26.00 -30.75
N ALA A 338 6.00 26.11 -29.76
CA ALA A 338 7.11 27.03 -29.80
C ALA A 338 8.04 26.78 -30.99
N ARG A 339 8.42 25.51 -31.23
CA ARG A 339 9.27 25.13 -32.37
C ARG A 339 8.59 25.35 -33.73
N ASP A 340 7.28 25.09 -33.79
CA ASP A 340 6.48 25.26 -35.01
C ASP A 340 6.13 26.71 -35.30
N GLY A 341 6.56 27.68 -34.46
CA GLY A 341 6.30 29.11 -34.65
C GLY A 341 4.86 29.53 -34.35
N VAL A 342 4.08 28.71 -33.67
CA VAL A 342 2.68 28.96 -33.36
C VAL A 342 2.57 29.72 -32.03
N SER A 343 1.74 30.77 -32.00
CA SER A 343 1.45 31.57 -30.79
C SER A 343 0.10 31.12 -30.19
N PRO A 344 0.11 30.36 -29.07
CA PRO A 344 -1.10 29.80 -28.52
C PRO A 344 -1.87 30.80 -27.62
N THR A 345 -3.18 30.52 -27.47
CA THR A 345 -4.00 31.14 -26.43
C THR A 345 -4.14 30.13 -25.29
N VAL A 346 -3.80 30.51 -24.04
CA VAL A 346 -3.73 29.64 -22.88
C VAL A 346 -4.43 30.30 -21.69
N VAL A 347 -5.08 29.45 -20.86
CA VAL A 347 -5.82 29.90 -19.68
C VAL A 347 -4.85 30.46 -18.62
N ASP A 348 -5.17 31.66 -18.06
CA ASP A 348 -4.37 32.36 -17.07
C ASP A 348 -5.07 32.64 -15.74
N ASP A 349 -6.24 32.05 -15.50
CA ASP A 349 -7.04 32.17 -14.27
C ASP A 349 -7.25 30.84 -13.54
N GLN A 350 -6.52 29.79 -13.91
CA GLN A 350 -6.43 28.52 -13.22
C GLN A 350 -5.02 28.34 -12.63
N PHE A 351 -4.94 28.17 -11.31
CA PHE A 351 -3.71 28.12 -10.53
C PHE A 351 -3.48 26.72 -9.97
N GLY A 352 -2.29 26.17 -10.11
CA GLY A 352 -1.93 24.85 -9.63
C GLY A 352 -0.43 24.60 -9.59
N ARG A 353 -0.04 23.38 -9.28
CA ARG A 353 1.36 22.94 -9.31
C ARG A 353 1.55 21.80 -10.30
N LEU A 354 2.59 21.90 -11.11
CA LEU A 354 3.05 20.78 -11.90
C LEU A 354 3.63 19.69 -11.00
N THR A 355 3.24 18.45 -11.24
CA THR A 355 3.78 17.28 -10.56
C THR A 355 4.49 16.38 -11.58
N PRO A 356 5.81 16.30 -11.58
CA PRO A 356 6.52 15.30 -12.36
C PRO A 356 6.04 13.89 -11.96
N ALA A 357 5.78 13.04 -12.94
CA ALA A 357 5.33 11.67 -12.69
C ALA A 357 6.35 10.87 -11.87
N SER A 358 7.64 11.17 -11.98
CA SER A 358 8.69 10.59 -11.13
C SER A 358 8.52 10.96 -9.65
N VAL A 359 8.20 12.24 -9.36
CA VAL A 359 7.95 12.71 -7.99
C VAL A 359 6.73 12.02 -7.39
N LEU A 360 5.67 11.84 -8.19
CA LEU A 360 4.48 11.10 -7.75
C LEU A 360 4.80 9.62 -7.49
N ALA A 361 5.56 8.96 -8.38
CA ALA A 361 5.97 7.58 -8.23
C ALA A 361 6.86 7.37 -6.99
N GLU A 362 7.87 8.22 -6.81
CA GLU A 362 8.74 8.20 -5.62
C GLU A 362 7.91 8.41 -4.34
N GLY A 363 7.00 9.40 -4.32
CA GLY A 363 6.16 9.65 -3.16
C GLY A 363 5.24 8.47 -2.80
N ILE A 364 4.70 7.74 -3.80
CA ILE A 364 3.94 6.51 -3.55
C ILE A 364 4.84 5.43 -2.93
N VAL A 365 6.05 5.26 -3.45
CA VAL A 365 7.01 4.27 -2.93
C VAL A 365 7.46 4.63 -1.51
N ASP A 366 7.67 5.92 -1.23
CA ASP A 366 8.02 6.39 0.10
C ASP A 366 6.92 6.13 1.12
N LEU A 367 5.64 6.35 0.76
CA LEU A 367 4.50 5.99 1.62
C LEU A 367 4.49 4.49 1.96
N LEU A 368 4.74 3.64 0.95
CA LEU A 368 4.78 2.19 1.13
C LEU A 368 5.98 1.74 1.99
N ARG A 369 7.18 2.27 1.73
CA ARG A 369 8.41 1.91 2.48
C ARG A 369 8.41 2.40 3.91
N ALA A 370 7.83 3.59 4.14
CA ALA A 370 7.71 4.16 5.48
C ALA A 370 6.56 3.55 6.28
N GLU A 371 5.77 2.64 5.69
CA GLU A 371 4.52 2.14 6.29
C GLU A 371 3.68 3.29 6.87
N ALA A 372 3.56 4.37 6.07
CA ALA A 372 2.86 5.57 6.49
C ALA A 372 1.43 5.23 6.97
N PRO A 373 0.81 6.02 7.86
CA PRO A 373 -0.58 5.79 8.26
C PRO A 373 -1.49 5.70 7.03
N TYR A 374 -2.35 4.68 7.00
CA TYR A 374 -3.34 4.53 5.94
C TYR A 374 -4.29 5.73 5.90
N GLY A 375 -4.76 6.08 4.71
CA GLY A 375 -5.67 7.20 4.50
C GLY A 375 -5.29 8.08 3.32
N ILE A 376 -5.65 9.37 3.40
CA ILE A 376 -5.45 10.36 2.33
C ILE A 376 -4.10 11.03 2.48
N HIS A 377 -3.38 11.13 1.35
CA HIS A 377 -2.08 11.81 1.26
C HIS A 377 -2.06 12.75 0.06
N HIS A 378 -1.45 13.92 0.22
CA HIS A 378 -1.13 14.81 -0.88
C HIS A 378 0.31 14.56 -1.36
N VAL A 379 0.45 14.17 -2.62
CA VAL A 379 1.75 13.99 -3.29
C VAL A 379 1.76 14.81 -4.56
N THR A 380 2.45 15.94 -4.54
CA THR A 380 2.52 16.89 -5.64
C THR A 380 3.93 17.50 -5.77
N GLY A 381 4.22 18.12 -6.88
CA GLY A 381 5.47 18.83 -7.07
C GLY A 381 5.67 19.96 -6.04
N ARG A 382 6.90 20.28 -5.76
CA ARG A 382 7.30 21.37 -4.83
C ARG A 382 7.57 22.71 -5.54
N GLY A 383 7.23 22.79 -6.83
CA GLY A 383 7.37 24.02 -7.62
C GLY A 383 6.41 25.13 -7.18
N PRO A 384 6.52 26.32 -7.78
CA PRO A 384 5.60 27.42 -7.52
C PRO A 384 4.17 27.05 -7.94
N ILE A 385 3.20 27.78 -7.38
CA ILE A 385 1.83 27.81 -7.91
C ILE A 385 1.86 28.72 -9.13
N GLU A 386 1.50 28.21 -10.30
CA GLU A 386 1.54 28.89 -11.59
C GLU A 386 0.19 28.73 -12.31
N THR A 387 -0.08 29.62 -13.27
CA THR A 387 -1.16 29.39 -14.23
C THR A 387 -0.67 28.55 -15.41
N TRP A 388 -1.60 27.97 -16.18
CA TRP A 388 -1.23 27.30 -17.44
C TRP A 388 -0.52 28.23 -18.40
N ALA A 389 -0.91 29.55 -18.44
CA ALA A 389 -0.25 30.54 -19.25
C ALA A 389 1.18 30.87 -18.79
N ASP A 390 1.44 30.92 -17.47
CA ASP A 390 2.77 31.09 -16.93
C ASP A 390 3.70 29.95 -17.27
N ILE A 391 3.19 28.71 -17.13
CA ILE A 391 3.91 27.49 -17.54
C ILE A 391 4.24 27.56 -19.05
N ALA A 392 3.26 27.92 -19.89
CA ALA A 392 3.47 28.04 -21.33
C ALA A 392 4.52 29.09 -21.68
N ARG A 393 4.47 30.28 -21.03
CA ARG A 393 5.46 31.36 -21.22
C ARG A 393 6.86 30.88 -20.83
N ARG A 394 7.00 30.18 -19.73
CA ARG A 394 8.29 29.62 -19.30
C ARG A 394 8.83 28.62 -20.33
N VAL A 395 7.99 27.69 -20.83
CA VAL A 395 8.38 26.71 -21.85
C VAL A 395 8.78 27.42 -23.15
N PHE A 396 8.09 28.49 -23.55
CA PHE A 396 8.46 29.29 -24.72
C PHE A 396 9.83 29.93 -24.54
N ALA A 397 10.12 30.54 -23.37
CA ALA A 397 11.44 31.08 -23.06
C ALA A 397 12.54 30.00 -23.12
N GLU A 398 12.29 28.78 -22.59
CA GLU A 398 13.22 27.67 -22.67
C GLU A 398 13.54 27.24 -24.11
N GLU A 399 12.57 27.35 -25.03
CA GLU A 399 12.73 27.06 -26.47
C GLU A 399 13.24 28.26 -27.28
N GLY A 400 13.62 29.35 -26.61
CA GLY A 400 14.18 30.57 -27.25
C GLY A 400 13.15 31.46 -27.94
N ARG A 401 11.85 31.31 -27.60
CA ARG A 401 10.76 32.17 -28.09
C ARG A 401 10.41 33.26 -27.07
N ASP A 402 9.86 34.36 -27.58
CA ASP A 402 9.34 35.40 -26.69
C ASP A 402 8.16 34.89 -25.87
N PRO A 403 8.19 34.97 -24.52
CA PRO A 403 7.03 34.65 -23.68
C PRO A 403 5.74 35.41 -24.04
N ALA A 404 5.88 36.59 -24.61
CA ALA A 404 4.75 37.43 -25.09
C ALA A 404 4.00 36.81 -26.29
N ASP A 405 4.58 35.79 -26.95
CA ASP A 405 3.89 35.03 -27.98
C ASP A 405 2.76 34.16 -27.40
N VAL A 406 2.70 33.95 -26.07
CA VAL A 406 1.63 33.24 -25.39
C VAL A 406 0.58 34.23 -24.89
N THR A 407 -0.60 34.22 -25.49
CA THR A 407 -1.73 35.04 -25.07
C THR A 407 -2.49 34.39 -23.91
N GLY A 408 -2.51 35.06 -22.74
CA GLY A 408 -3.34 34.65 -21.60
C GLY A 408 -4.81 35.00 -21.81
N VAL A 409 -5.73 34.12 -21.43
CA VAL A 409 -7.17 34.36 -21.46
C VAL A 409 -7.84 33.72 -20.25
N THR A 410 -9.01 34.24 -19.86
CA THR A 410 -9.78 33.59 -18.79
C THR A 410 -10.36 32.25 -19.25
N THR A 411 -10.71 31.40 -18.30
CA THR A 411 -11.42 30.12 -18.54
C THR A 411 -12.70 30.35 -19.38
N GLU A 412 -13.45 31.38 -19.07
CA GLU A 412 -14.69 31.75 -19.80
C GLU A 412 -14.42 32.13 -21.26
N GLN A 413 -13.40 32.99 -21.50
CA GLN A 413 -13.00 33.35 -22.84
C GLN A 413 -12.49 32.16 -23.65
N TYR A 414 -11.71 31.28 -23.00
CA TYR A 414 -11.22 30.06 -23.64
C TYR A 414 -12.37 29.14 -24.04
N ALA A 415 -13.34 28.92 -23.13
CA ALA A 415 -14.52 28.10 -23.41
C ALA A 415 -15.35 28.69 -24.57
N SER A 416 -15.60 29.99 -24.57
CA SER A 416 -16.36 30.68 -25.63
C SER A 416 -15.69 30.54 -26.98
N GLY A 417 -14.34 30.56 -27.03
CA GLY A 417 -13.58 30.40 -28.28
C GLY A 417 -13.59 28.99 -28.88
N ARG A 418 -14.07 27.97 -28.15
CA ARG A 418 -14.11 26.57 -28.59
C ARG A 418 -15.39 26.17 -29.33
N GLY A 419 -16.40 27.07 -29.40
CA GLY A 419 -17.70 26.76 -30.01
C GLY A 419 -18.42 25.62 -29.26
N ASP A 420 -19.00 24.67 -30.03
CA ASP A 420 -19.79 23.55 -29.46
C ASP A 420 -18.92 22.43 -28.82
N ARG A 421 -17.60 22.61 -28.70
CA ARG A 421 -16.75 21.59 -28.04
C ARG A 421 -17.01 21.58 -26.54
N PRO A 422 -17.19 20.40 -25.94
CA PRO A 422 -17.43 20.31 -24.50
C PRO A 422 -16.24 20.90 -23.73
N THR A 423 -16.57 21.63 -22.67
CA THR A 423 -15.63 22.17 -21.69
C THR A 423 -16.09 21.80 -20.31
N SER A 424 -15.20 21.25 -19.49
CA SER A 424 -15.49 20.89 -18.10
C SER A 424 -15.30 22.11 -17.20
N PRO A 425 -16.20 22.36 -16.23
CA PRO A 425 -15.93 23.27 -15.14
C PRO A 425 -14.66 22.83 -14.39
N ARG A 426 -13.77 23.76 -14.10
CA ARG A 426 -12.47 23.48 -13.43
C ARG A 426 -12.28 24.37 -12.22
N PRO A 427 -11.64 23.88 -11.16
CA PRO A 427 -11.29 24.70 -10.02
C PRO A 427 -10.35 25.84 -10.45
N ARG A 428 -10.62 27.04 -9.91
CA ARG A 428 -9.73 28.18 -10.12
C ARG A 428 -8.39 27.96 -9.44
N HIS A 429 -8.40 27.50 -8.21
CA HIS A 429 -7.22 27.09 -7.45
C HIS A 429 -7.26 25.58 -7.26
N SER A 430 -6.19 24.90 -7.62
CA SER A 430 -6.06 23.46 -7.50
C SER A 430 -4.77 23.03 -6.81
N ALA A 431 -4.09 23.96 -6.14
CA ALA A 431 -2.90 23.66 -5.39
C ALA A 431 -3.26 22.86 -4.12
N LEU A 432 -2.59 21.73 -3.95
CA LEU A 432 -2.70 20.90 -2.76
C LEU A 432 -1.66 21.36 -1.73
N ARG A 433 -2.06 21.53 -0.47
CA ARG A 433 -1.12 21.84 0.60
C ARG A 433 -0.21 20.64 0.85
N LEU A 434 1.09 20.92 0.80
CA LEU A 434 2.10 19.91 1.12
C LEU A 434 2.16 19.68 2.64
N PRO A 435 2.41 18.45 3.09
CA PRO A 435 2.63 18.18 4.52
C PRO A 435 3.80 19.01 5.05
N VAL A 436 3.68 19.49 6.29
CA VAL A 436 4.65 20.38 6.96
C VAL A 436 6.01 19.71 7.20
N SER A 437 6.05 18.38 7.18
CA SER A 437 7.29 17.59 7.25
C SER A 437 7.30 16.53 6.17
N PRO A 438 8.43 16.31 5.48
CA PRO A 438 8.55 15.13 4.63
C PRO A 438 8.37 13.88 5.48
N VAL A 439 7.69 12.89 4.95
CA VAL A 439 7.78 11.53 5.47
C VAL A 439 9.28 11.20 5.54
N LYS A 440 9.81 10.99 6.76
CA LYS A 440 11.23 10.70 6.97
C LYS A 440 11.51 9.26 6.66
#